data_56cfd1b8a1037cfd54db50b5a1d218c6
#
_entry.id   56cfd1b8a1037cfd54db50b5a1d218c6
#
_cell.length_a   1.000
_cell.length_b   1.000
_cell.length_c   1.000
_cell.angle_alpha   90.00
_cell.angle_beta   90.00
_cell.angle_gamma   90.00
#
_symmetry.space_group_name_H-M   'P 1'
#
loop_
_entity.id
_entity.type
_entity.pdbx_description
1 polymer ?
#
loop_
_entity_poly.entity_id
_entity_poly.type
_entity_poly.pdbx_seq_one_letter_code
_entity_poly.pdbx_strand_id
1 'polypeptide(L)'
;MSSRAVTPQTLARYGIHQAADVVYNPSYELLFAEETRADLPPLERGTLTQLGAVNVATGEFTGRSPKDKYIVRDDTTRDTVWWSDNGTGKNDNQPLSPEVWQHLKTLVGNQLSGKRLFVVDAFCGANADTRLKVRFITEVAWQAHFVKNMFIRPNDAELADFEPDFVVMNGAKCTNPDWQQQGLHSENFVAFNLTERMQLIGGTWYGGEMKKGLFSIMNYLLPLKGIASMHCSANVGEKGDVAVFFGLSGTGKTTLSTDPKRQLIGDDEHGWDDDGVFNFEGGCYAKTIKLSPQAEPEIYQAIRRDALLENVTVLADGSIDFDDASKTENTRVSYPIYHIENIVKPVSKAGHARKIIFLTADAFGVLPPVSRLTPAQTQYPFLSGFTAKLAGTERGIPAPTPTFSACFGAAFLTLHPTQYAEVLVKRMEAAGAQAYLVNTGWNGSGKRISIKDTRGIIDAILNGDIEQAETFTLPIFGLAVPTALPGVDPSILDPRKTYADESLWQEKAQDLAQRFIDNFAKYTVTPAGEKLVNAGPKR
;
A
#
# COMPACT_ATOMS: atom_id res chain seq x y z
N MET A 1 9.24 -12.88 34.79
CA MET A 1 9.62 -11.44 34.76
C MET A 1 8.34 -10.67 34.47
N SER A 2 7.98 -9.70 35.30
CA SER A 2 6.74 -8.94 35.14
C SER A 2 6.85 -8.09 33.87
N SER A 3 5.97 -8.33 32.89
CA SER A 3 5.80 -7.41 31.76
C SER A 3 5.60 -6.01 32.36
N ARG A 4 6.28 -4.99 31.83
CA ARG A 4 5.97 -3.60 32.16
C ARG A 4 4.55 -3.33 31.63
N ALA A 5 3.56 -3.60 32.46
CA ALA A 5 2.17 -3.38 32.10
C ALA A 5 1.99 -1.92 31.69
N VAL A 6 1.39 -1.66 30.55
CA VAL A 6 0.93 -0.33 30.19
C VAL A 6 -0.18 0.04 31.17
N THR A 7 0.08 1.07 31.97
CA THR A 7 -0.85 1.52 33.02
C THR A 7 -1.42 2.89 32.64
N PRO A 8 -2.50 3.35 33.29
CA PRO A 8 -2.97 4.73 33.12
C PRO A 8 -1.88 5.79 33.28
N GLN A 9 -0.93 5.56 34.20
CA GLN A 9 0.21 6.48 34.45
C GLN A 9 1.17 6.50 33.24
N THR A 10 1.37 5.36 32.57
CA THR A 10 2.19 5.29 31.37
C THR A 10 1.61 6.12 30.23
N LEU A 11 0.26 6.19 30.13
CA LEU A 11 -0.45 6.92 29.07
C LEU A 11 -0.45 8.43 29.30
N ALA A 12 -0.24 8.90 30.53
CA ALA A 12 -0.19 10.33 30.87
C ALA A 12 0.88 11.09 30.05
N ARG A 13 1.99 10.45 29.70
CA ARG A 13 3.05 11.03 28.84
C ARG A 13 2.57 11.40 27.43
N TYR A 14 1.47 10.80 26.98
CA TYR A 14 0.85 11.11 25.69
C TYR A 14 -0.29 12.12 25.79
N GLY A 15 -0.53 12.68 26.99
CA GLY A 15 -1.63 13.61 27.25
C GLY A 15 -2.98 12.93 27.54
N ILE A 16 -2.96 11.61 27.82
CA ILE A 16 -4.16 10.86 28.22
C ILE A 16 -4.21 10.79 29.75
N HIS A 17 -5.20 11.43 30.35
CA HIS A 17 -5.33 11.50 31.79
C HIS A 17 -6.43 10.59 32.30
N GLN A 18 -6.17 9.87 33.41
CA GLN A 18 -7.17 9.07 34.11
C GLN A 18 -7.92 8.06 33.22
N ALA A 19 -7.19 7.27 32.40
CA ALA A 19 -7.82 6.15 31.71
C ALA A 19 -8.59 5.28 32.71
N ALA A 20 -9.87 4.99 32.43
CA ALA A 20 -10.72 4.22 33.34
C ALA A 20 -10.28 2.75 33.45
N ASP A 21 -9.80 2.20 32.32
CA ASP A 21 -9.26 0.85 32.22
C ASP A 21 -8.31 0.78 31.04
N VAL A 22 -7.32 -0.10 31.08
CA VAL A 22 -6.36 -0.33 30.00
C VAL A 22 -6.29 -1.80 29.65
N VAL A 23 -6.81 -2.15 28.48
CA VAL A 23 -6.73 -3.49 27.91
C VAL A 23 -5.49 -3.58 27.03
N TYR A 24 -4.42 -4.15 27.57
CA TYR A 24 -3.12 -4.22 26.92
C TYR A 24 -2.95 -5.52 26.12
N ASN A 25 -2.60 -5.39 24.84
CA ASN A 25 -2.42 -6.48 23.89
C ASN A 25 -3.51 -7.57 23.96
N PRO A 26 -4.78 -7.18 23.81
CA PRO A 26 -5.91 -8.12 23.95
C PRO A 26 -5.77 -9.33 23.02
N SER A 27 -6.21 -10.48 23.49
CA SER A 27 -6.35 -11.66 22.63
C SER A 27 -7.46 -11.46 21.58
N TYR A 28 -7.43 -12.23 20.50
CA TYR A 28 -8.54 -12.22 19.52
C TYR A 28 -9.89 -12.58 20.15
N GLU A 29 -9.87 -13.51 21.11
CA GLU A 29 -11.08 -13.90 21.85
C GLU A 29 -11.68 -12.71 22.61
N LEU A 30 -10.83 -11.95 23.33
CA LEU A 30 -11.28 -10.77 24.06
C LEU A 30 -11.76 -9.67 23.11
N LEU A 31 -11.04 -9.41 22.03
CA LEU A 31 -11.45 -8.41 21.03
C LEU A 31 -12.81 -8.76 20.41
N PHE A 32 -13.00 -10.03 20.03
CA PHE A 32 -14.29 -10.50 19.53
C PHE A 32 -15.42 -10.28 20.54
N ALA A 33 -15.20 -10.62 21.81
CA ALA A 33 -16.20 -10.42 22.85
C ALA A 33 -16.53 -8.94 23.06
N GLU A 34 -15.52 -8.06 23.01
CA GLU A 34 -15.69 -6.63 23.20
C GLU A 34 -16.38 -5.94 22.02
N GLU A 35 -15.98 -6.25 20.78
CA GLU A 35 -16.51 -5.59 19.57
C GLU A 35 -17.91 -6.06 19.16
N THR A 36 -18.35 -7.22 19.64
CA THR A 36 -19.70 -7.75 19.34
C THR A 36 -20.73 -7.52 20.45
N ARG A 37 -20.39 -6.77 21.49
CA ARG A 37 -21.32 -6.44 22.58
C ARG A 37 -22.55 -5.72 22.05
N ALA A 38 -23.73 -6.13 22.52
CA ALA A 38 -25.01 -5.59 22.06
C ALA A 38 -25.29 -4.15 22.52
N ASP A 39 -24.63 -3.70 23.60
CA ASP A 39 -24.77 -2.36 24.19
C ASP A 39 -23.89 -1.30 23.52
N LEU A 40 -23.06 -1.66 22.56
CA LEU A 40 -22.20 -0.72 21.86
C LEU A 40 -22.98 0.13 20.84
N PRO A 41 -22.56 1.40 20.63
CA PRO A 41 -23.04 2.24 19.54
C PRO A 41 -22.79 1.59 18.16
N PRO A 42 -23.58 1.96 17.12
CA PRO A 42 -23.51 1.31 15.81
C PRO A 42 -22.12 1.29 15.15
N LEU A 43 -21.31 2.34 15.30
CA LEU A 43 -19.95 2.41 14.71
C LEU A 43 -18.88 1.67 15.55
N GLU A 44 -19.20 1.30 16.79
CA GLU A 44 -18.32 0.50 17.64
C GLU A 44 -18.67 -0.98 17.61
N ARG A 45 -19.90 -1.29 17.23
CA ARG A 45 -20.43 -2.65 17.26
C ARG A 45 -20.20 -3.39 15.96
N GLY A 46 -19.52 -4.52 16.05
CA GLY A 46 -19.37 -5.46 14.96
C GLY A 46 -20.56 -6.41 14.82
N THR A 47 -20.81 -6.84 13.60
CA THR A 47 -21.82 -7.84 13.24
C THR A 47 -21.13 -9.14 12.84
N LEU A 48 -21.47 -10.25 13.51
CA LEU A 48 -20.93 -11.56 13.17
C LEU A 48 -21.55 -12.07 11.85
N THR A 49 -20.70 -12.59 10.97
CA THR A 49 -21.09 -13.18 9.69
C THR A 49 -21.14 -14.71 9.78
N GLN A 50 -21.78 -15.36 8.82
CA GLN A 50 -21.79 -16.83 8.71
C GLN A 50 -20.39 -17.44 8.54
N LEU A 51 -19.44 -16.68 7.97
CA LEU A 51 -18.06 -17.12 7.81
C LEU A 51 -17.23 -17.02 9.10
N GLY A 52 -17.80 -16.47 10.17
CA GLY A 52 -17.14 -16.31 11.47
C GLY A 52 -16.35 -15.03 11.62
N ALA A 53 -16.18 -14.24 10.55
CA ALA A 53 -15.57 -12.91 10.58
C ALA A 53 -16.57 -11.88 11.14
N VAL A 54 -16.05 -10.82 11.74
CA VAL A 54 -16.83 -9.68 12.22
C VAL A 54 -16.83 -8.57 11.15
N ASN A 55 -17.99 -7.99 10.86
CA ASN A 55 -18.13 -6.83 9.99
C ASN A 55 -18.42 -5.57 10.79
N VAL A 56 -17.73 -4.48 10.47
CA VAL A 56 -17.90 -3.16 11.10
C VAL A 56 -18.21 -2.10 10.05
N ALA A 57 -18.81 -1.01 10.51
CA ALA A 57 -19.04 0.18 9.70
C ALA A 57 -18.01 1.27 10.06
N THR A 58 -17.46 1.93 9.05
CA THR A 58 -16.50 3.04 9.23
C THR A 58 -17.15 4.42 9.06
N GLY A 59 -18.48 4.49 9.08
CA GLY A 59 -19.24 5.74 8.97
C GLY A 59 -19.15 6.36 7.58
N GLU A 60 -19.02 7.66 7.52
CA GLU A 60 -18.94 8.45 6.29
C GLU A 60 -17.66 8.15 5.49
N PHE A 61 -16.54 7.94 6.20
CA PHE A 61 -15.24 7.66 5.57
C PHE A 61 -15.07 6.17 5.33
N THR A 62 -15.35 5.72 4.13
CA THR A 62 -15.12 4.33 3.70
C THR A 62 -13.78 4.13 3.00
N GLY A 63 -12.92 5.14 3.04
CA GLY A 63 -11.56 5.19 2.50
C GLY A 63 -10.76 6.28 3.20
N ARG A 64 -9.47 6.38 2.85
CA ARG A 64 -8.60 7.42 3.39
C ARG A 64 -9.04 8.82 2.93
N SER A 65 -8.68 9.81 3.75
CA SER A 65 -8.88 11.22 3.43
C SER A 65 -7.53 11.93 3.20
N PRO A 66 -6.98 11.87 1.96
CA PRO A 66 -5.66 12.47 1.66
C PRO A 66 -5.61 13.98 1.89
N LYS A 67 -6.76 14.67 1.75
CA LYS A 67 -6.86 16.12 1.97
C LYS A 67 -6.78 16.50 3.44
N ASP A 68 -6.99 15.57 4.36
CA ASP A 68 -6.90 15.76 5.81
C ASP A 68 -5.61 15.20 6.40
N LYS A 69 -4.63 14.88 5.55
CA LYS A 69 -3.29 14.43 5.94
C LYS A 69 -2.37 15.62 6.14
N TYR A 70 -1.75 15.70 7.32
CA TYR A 70 -0.85 16.79 7.71
C TYR A 70 0.43 16.25 8.33
N ILE A 71 1.55 16.94 8.08
CA ILE A 71 2.85 16.63 8.69
C ILE A 71 3.37 17.91 9.36
N VAL A 72 3.83 17.82 10.62
CA VAL A 72 4.41 18.96 11.32
C VAL A 72 5.66 19.43 10.58
N ARG A 73 5.70 20.72 10.24
CA ARG A 73 6.87 21.36 9.65
C ARG A 73 7.69 22.02 10.75
N ASP A 74 8.78 21.38 11.09
CA ASP A 74 9.75 21.84 12.09
C ASP A 74 11.19 21.78 11.54
N ASP A 75 12.19 21.95 12.38
CA ASP A 75 13.60 21.95 11.95
C ASP A 75 14.05 20.59 11.41
N THR A 76 13.43 19.48 11.83
CA THR A 76 13.74 18.13 11.34
C THR A 76 13.16 17.87 9.95
N THR A 77 11.96 18.37 9.69
CA THR A 77 11.14 18.00 8.51
C THR A 77 11.19 19.03 7.39
N ARG A 78 11.50 20.29 7.70
CA ARG A 78 11.46 21.43 6.77
C ARG A 78 12.16 21.15 5.45
N ASP A 79 13.37 20.59 5.50
CA ASP A 79 14.23 20.39 4.34
C ASP A 79 14.20 18.96 3.80
N THR A 80 13.54 18.03 4.49
CA THR A 80 13.53 16.61 4.12
C THR A 80 12.23 16.16 3.50
N VAL A 81 11.09 16.65 3.98
CA VAL A 81 9.77 16.25 3.49
C VAL A 81 9.48 16.89 2.13
N TRP A 82 8.89 16.10 1.26
CA TRP A 82 8.37 16.57 -0.03
C TRP A 82 7.03 17.27 0.20
N TRP A 83 7.07 18.59 0.39
CA TRP A 83 5.92 19.39 0.76
C TRP A 83 4.97 19.69 -0.41
N SER A 84 3.68 19.76 -0.13
CA SER A 84 2.64 20.07 -1.13
C SER A 84 2.70 21.51 -1.65
N ASP A 85 3.30 22.43 -0.91
CA ASP A 85 3.39 23.86 -1.19
C ASP A 85 4.77 24.31 -1.74
N ASN A 86 5.69 23.39 -2.03
CA ASN A 86 7.04 23.75 -2.49
C ASN A 86 7.19 23.89 -4.03
N GLY A 87 6.08 23.73 -4.78
CA GLY A 87 6.08 23.88 -6.24
C GLY A 87 6.69 22.73 -7.04
N THR A 88 7.14 21.65 -6.39
CA THR A 88 7.78 20.49 -7.04
C THR A 88 6.82 19.37 -7.41
N GLY A 89 5.57 19.70 -7.62
CA GLY A 89 4.51 18.76 -8.02
C GLY A 89 3.44 18.56 -6.93
N LYS A 90 2.29 18.04 -7.35
CA LYS A 90 1.17 17.77 -6.45
C LYS A 90 1.46 16.54 -5.58
N ASN A 91 1.30 16.69 -4.27
CA ASN A 91 1.36 15.62 -3.30
C ASN A 91 0.46 15.94 -2.09
N ASP A 92 0.29 14.99 -1.17
CA ASP A 92 -0.62 15.09 -0.02
C ASP A 92 0.10 15.44 1.29
N ASN A 93 1.37 15.88 1.26
CA ASN A 93 2.12 16.22 2.46
C ASN A 93 1.87 17.69 2.83
N GLN A 94 0.71 17.96 3.42
CA GLN A 94 0.34 19.31 3.84
C GLN A 94 1.10 19.69 5.13
N PRO A 95 1.67 20.92 5.19
CA PRO A 95 2.36 21.36 6.40
C PRO A 95 1.37 21.65 7.53
N LEU A 96 1.79 21.33 8.74
CA LEU A 96 1.11 21.66 9.99
C LEU A 96 2.05 22.43 10.89
N SER A 97 1.57 23.49 11.56
CA SER A 97 2.40 24.19 12.55
C SER A 97 2.51 23.39 13.84
N PRO A 98 3.61 23.57 14.61
CA PRO A 98 3.75 22.95 15.93
C PRO A 98 2.62 23.33 16.91
N GLU A 99 2.09 24.56 16.82
CA GLU A 99 1.00 25.04 17.68
C GLU A 99 -0.30 24.30 17.39
N VAL A 100 -0.65 24.13 16.10
CA VAL A 100 -1.84 23.37 15.69
C VAL A 100 -1.68 21.89 16.07
N TRP A 101 -0.47 21.33 15.94
CA TRP A 101 -0.18 19.98 16.41
C TRP A 101 -0.48 19.80 17.89
N GLN A 102 -0.03 20.73 18.76
CA GLN A 102 -0.30 20.64 20.19
C GLN A 102 -1.79 20.76 20.51
N HIS A 103 -2.53 21.59 19.75
CA HIS A 103 -3.98 21.66 19.85
C HIS A 103 -4.65 20.31 19.52
N LEU A 104 -4.32 19.70 18.38
CA LEU A 104 -4.85 18.39 17.97
C LEU A 104 -4.48 17.29 18.98
N LYS A 105 -3.25 17.30 19.49
CA LYS A 105 -2.80 16.35 20.51
C LYS A 105 -3.62 16.46 21.79
N THR A 106 -3.95 17.68 22.19
CA THR A 106 -4.82 17.94 23.35
C THR A 106 -6.24 17.45 23.11
N LEU A 107 -6.80 17.68 21.92
CA LEU A 107 -8.14 17.18 21.55
C LEU A 107 -8.21 15.65 21.65
N VAL A 108 -7.27 14.94 21.02
CA VAL A 108 -7.22 13.46 21.04
C VAL A 108 -6.94 12.95 22.45
N GLY A 109 -6.00 13.57 23.19
CA GLY A 109 -5.71 13.21 24.57
C GLY A 109 -6.93 13.33 25.48
N ASN A 110 -7.68 14.43 25.36
CA ASN A 110 -8.92 14.65 26.11
C ASN A 110 -10.01 13.63 25.72
N GLN A 111 -10.16 13.32 24.40
CA GLN A 111 -11.12 12.31 23.95
C GLN A 111 -10.85 10.94 24.57
N LEU A 112 -9.61 10.53 24.66
CA LEU A 112 -9.19 9.24 25.18
C LEU A 112 -9.13 9.21 26.73
N SER A 113 -9.11 10.39 27.38
CA SER A 113 -9.07 10.48 28.84
C SER A 113 -10.37 10.02 29.48
N GLY A 114 -10.29 9.34 30.63
CA GLY A 114 -11.45 8.79 31.34
C GLY A 114 -12.13 7.61 30.64
N LYS A 115 -11.56 7.09 29.56
CA LYS A 115 -12.13 5.96 28.79
C LYS A 115 -11.47 4.64 29.15
N ARG A 116 -12.15 3.55 28.82
CA ARG A 116 -11.53 2.22 28.66
C ARG A 116 -10.79 2.22 27.33
N LEU A 117 -9.50 1.91 27.36
CA LEU A 117 -8.61 1.98 26.20
C LEU A 117 -8.06 0.61 25.84
N PHE A 118 -7.98 0.36 24.55
CA PHE A 118 -7.26 -0.77 23.97
C PHE A 118 -5.89 -0.28 23.52
N VAL A 119 -4.84 -0.88 24.06
CA VAL A 119 -3.45 -0.56 23.72
C VAL A 119 -2.82 -1.78 23.08
N VAL A 120 -2.36 -1.64 21.84
CA VAL A 120 -1.70 -2.70 21.09
C VAL A 120 -0.28 -2.28 20.77
N ASP A 121 0.68 -3.06 21.26
CA ASP A 121 2.09 -2.95 20.88
C ASP A 121 2.38 -3.97 19.77
N ALA A 122 2.97 -3.49 18.68
CA ALA A 122 3.22 -4.28 17.48
C ALA A 122 4.49 -3.81 16.75
N PHE A 123 4.95 -4.59 15.79
CA PHE A 123 6.05 -4.20 14.92
C PHE A 123 5.55 -3.85 13.51
N CYS A 124 6.12 -2.81 12.94
CA CYS A 124 6.06 -2.51 11.52
C CYS A 124 7.43 -2.86 10.90
N GLY A 125 7.48 -3.95 10.13
CA GLY A 125 8.71 -4.51 9.57
C GLY A 125 9.12 -5.86 10.17
N ALA A 126 9.31 -6.85 9.31
CA ALA A 126 9.68 -8.21 9.71
C ALA A 126 11.17 -8.38 10.02
N ASN A 127 12.04 -7.46 9.58
CA ASN A 127 13.45 -7.52 9.92
C ASN A 127 13.71 -6.84 11.28
N ALA A 128 14.25 -7.57 12.24
CA ALA A 128 14.45 -7.12 13.62
C ALA A 128 15.33 -5.85 13.73
N ASP A 129 16.31 -5.70 12.84
CA ASP A 129 17.26 -4.58 12.89
C ASP A 129 16.69 -3.27 12.35
N THR A 130 15.65 -3.33 11.55
CA THR A 130 15.07 -2.18 10.85
C THR A 130 13.59 -1.93 11.16
N ARG A 131 12.96 -2.85 11.92
CA ARG A 131 11.55 -2.73 12.32
C ARG A 131 11.30 -1.54 13.23
N LEU A 132 10.10 -0.99 13.13
CA LEU A 132 9.61 0.06 14.01
C LEU A 132 8.72 -0.56 15.09
N LYS A 133 8.98 -0.27 16.38
CA LYS A 133 8.12 -0.64 17.50
C LYS A 133 7.02 0.41 17.63
N VAL A 134 5.77 -0.02 17.45
CA VAL A 134 4.62 0.89 17.40
C VAL A 134 3.64 0.57 18.52
N ARG A 135 3.19 1.62 19.22
CA ARG A 135 2.08 1.54 20.18
C ARG A 135 0.85 2.20 19.60
N PHE A 136 -0.24 1.46 19.51
CA PHE A 136 -1.54 1.96 19.10
C PHE A 136 -2.43 2.13 20.33
N ILE A 137 -3.14 3.26 20.40
CA ILE A 137 -4.04 3.59 21.51
C ILE A 137 -5.37 4.01 20.92
N THR A 138 -6.44 3.32 21.28
CA THR A 138 -7.82 3.61 20.83
C THR A 138 -8.85 3.24 21.91
N GLU A 139 -10.01 3.88 21.87
CA GLU A 139 -11.17 3.50 22.70
C GLU A 139 -12.10 2.49 22.02
N VAL A 140 -11.80 2.07 20.78
CA VAL A 140 -12.66 1.21 19.94
C VAL A 140 -12.02 -0.17 19.76
N ALA A 141 -12.70 -1.21 20.21
CA ALA A 141 -12.17 -2.57 20.21
C ALA A 141 -11.83 -3.09 18.81
N TRP A 142 -12.71 -2.88 17.82
CA TRP A 142 -12.45 -3.35 16.46
C TRP A 142 -11.28 -2.62 15.77
N GLN A 143 -10.96 -1.38 16.16
CA GLN A 143 -9.75 -0.70 15.67
C GLN A 143 -8.48 -1.36 16.22
N ALA A 144 -8.51 -1.82 17.46
CA ALA A 144 -7.44 -2.64 18.04
C ALA A 144 -7.35 -4.01 17.35
N HIS A 145 -8.50 -4.61 16.98
CA HIS A 145 -8.53 -5.84 16.18
C HIS A 145 -7.91 -5.63 14.79
N PHE A 146 -8.28 -4.56 14.09
CA PHE A 146 -7.67 -4.18 12.81
C PHE A 146 -6.14 -4.09 12.91
N VAL A 147 -5.63 -3.37 13.90
CA VAL A 147 -4.19 -3.23 14.16
C VAL A 147 -3.53 -4.57 14.43
N LYS A 148 -4.16 -5.41 15.25
CA LYS A 148 -3.66 -6.75 15.57
C LYS A 148 -3.59 -7.66 14.34
N ASN A 149 -4.52 -7.50 13.38
CA ASN A 149 -4.45 -8.18 12.10
C ASN A 149 -3.30 -7.66 11.23
N MET A 150 -3.18 -6.34 11.13
CA MET A 150 -2.33 -5.71 10.13
C MET A 150 -0.85 -5.65 10.50
N PHE A 151 -0.51 -5.55 11.78
CA PHE A 151 0.88 -5.41 12.21
C PHE A 151 1.44 -6.70 12.79
N ILE A 152 2.77 -6.80 12.81
CA ILE A 152 3.46 -8.01 13.30
C ILE A 152 3.32 -8.07 14.80
N ARG A 153 2.79 -9.16 15.29
CA ARG A 153 2.51 -9.43 16.70
C ARG A 153 3.79 -9.86 17.41
N PRO A 154 4.26 -9.09 18.42
CA PRO A 154 5.37 -9.50 19.26
C PRO A 154 5.01 -10.74 20.07
N ASN A 155 5.99 -11.56 20.37
CA ASN A 155 5.86 -12.62 21.38
C ASN A 155 6.04 -12.06 22.81
N ASP A 156 5.76 -12.88 23.83
CA ASP A 156 5.81 -12.45 25.24
C ASP A 156 7.20 -11.94 25.67
N ALA A 157 8.26 -12.51 25.15
CA ALA A 157 9.63 -12.08 25.45
C ALA A 157 9.94 -10.69 24.83
N GLU A 158 9.44 -10.43 23.62
CA GLU A 158 9.56 -9.14 22.95
C GLU A 158 8.71 -8.05 23.60
N LEU A 159 7.60 -8.43 24.24
CA LEU A 159 6.73 -7.50 24.99
C LEU A 159 7.29 -7.14 26.37
N ALA A 160 8.14 -7.97 26.97
CA ALA A 160 8.63 -7.77 28.33
C ALA A 160 9.34 -6.39 28.54
N ASP A 161 10.09 -5.96 27.54
CA ASP A 161 10.83 -4.69 27.53
C ASP A 161 10.43 -3.78 26.37
N PHE A 162 9.16 -3.83 25.96
CA PHE A 162 8.67 -3.07 24.81
C PHE A 162 8.59 -1.57 25.14
N GLU A 163 9.44 -0.78 24.54
CA GLU A 163 9.34 0.67 24.51
C GLU A 163 9.09 1.09 23.05
N PRO A 164 7.98 1.81 22.76
CA PRO A 164 7.62 2.16 21.40
C PRO A 164 8.57 3.22 20.82
N ASP A 165 8.95 3.02 19.56
CA ASP A 165 9.65 4.01 18.74
C ASP A 165 8.67 5.02 18.12
N PHE A 166 7.40 4.64 17.99
CA PHE A 166 6.33 5.45 17.40
C PHE A 166 4.99 5.17 18.08
N VAL A 167 4.15 6.18 18.20
CA VAL A 167 2.84 6.07 18.85
C VAL A 167 1.73 6.54 17.93
N VAL A 168 0.67 5.77 17.81
CA VAL A 168 -0.56 6.12 17.10
C VAL A 168 -1.69 6.30 18.10
N MET A 169 -2.23 7.51 18.21
CA MET A 169 -3.41 7.81 19.01
C MET A 169 -4.61 7.99 18.09
N ASN A 170 -5.58 7.09 18.18
CA ASN A 170 -6.78 7.13 17.37
C ASN A 170 -7.97 7.60 18.21
N GLY A 171 -8.33 8.87 18.03
CA GLY A 171 -9.49 9.51 18.60
C GLY A 171 -10.62 9.67 17.57
N ALA A 172 -11.02 8.58 16.90
CA ALA A 172 -12.00 8.61 15.80
C ALA A 172 -13.29 9.39 16.11
N LYS A 173 -13.66 9.48 17.39
CA LYS A 173 -14.87 10.18 17.86
C LYS A 173 -14.68 11.69 18.03
N CYS A 174 -13.47 12.22 18.00
CA CYS A 174 -13.25 13.66 18.14
C CYS A 174 -12.97 14.31 16.77
N THR A 175 -13.45 15.53 16.61
CA THR A 175 -13.16 16.40 15.47
C THR A 175 -12.52 17.69 15.96
N ASN A 176 -11.92 18.44 15.05
CA ASN A 176 -11.31 19.73 15.36
C ASN A 176 -12.27 20.88 15.04
N PRO A 177 -12.90 21.54 16.04
CA PRO A 177 -13.86 22.62 15.79
C PRO A 177 -13.19 23.88 15.23
N ASP A 178 -11.89 24.05 15.41
CA ASP A 178 -11.15 25.26 15.03
C ASP A 178 -10.45 25.14 13.66
N TRP A 179 -10.78 24.10 12.90
CA TRP A 179 -10.11 23.75 11.65
C TRP A 179 -10.04 24.91 10.64
N GLN A 180 -11.10 25.71 10.49
CA GLN A 180 -11.14 26.84 9.56
C GLN A 180 -10.15 27.94 9.96
N GLN A 181 -10.11 28.28 11.26
CA GLN A 181 -9.20 29.30 11.80
C GLN A 181 -7.73 28.85 11.69
N GLN A 182 -7.50 27.56 11.74
CA GLN A 182 -6.17 26.94 11.62
C GLN A 182 -5.77 26.65 10.15
N GLY A 183 -6.64 26.95 9.18
CA GLY A 183 -6.38 26.74 7.76
C GLY A 183 -6.34 25.29 7.32
N LEU A 184 -7.00 24.38 8.07
CA LEU A 184 -7.13 22.97 7.71
C LEU A 184 -8.25 22.76 6.71
N HIS A 185 -8.25 21.62 6.03
CA HIS A 185 -9.23 21.30 4.99
C HIS A 185 -10.63 21.01 5.57
N SER A 186 -10.68 20.29 6.69
CA SER A 186 -11.93 19.92 7.37
C SER A 186 -11.69 19.76 8.88
N GLU A 187 -12.75 19.45 9.62
CA GLU A 187 -12.69 19.11 11.03
C GLU A 187 -11.99 17.77 11.32
N ASN A 188 -11.84 16.92 10.28
CA ASN A 188 -11.15 15.64 10.40
C ASN A 188 -9.65 15.82 10.17
N PHE A 189 -8.85 14.97 10.75
CA PHE A 189 -7.40 15.06 10.61
C PHE A 189 -6.68 13.72 10.78
N VAL A 190 -5.63 13.56 9.99
CA VAL A 190 -4.62 12.51 10.12
C VAL A 190 -3.27 13.22 10.15
N ALA A 191 -2.79 13.51 11.34
CA ALA A 191 -1.64 14.38 11.57
C ALA A 191 -0.42 13.58 12.05
N PHE A 192 0.76 13.92 11.55
CA PHE A 192 2.03 13.27 11.90
C PHE A 192 3.02 14.29 12.46
N ASN A 193 3.65 13.93 13.56
CA ASN A 193 4.84 14.62 14.07
C ASN A 193 6.03 13.64 14.04
N LEU A 194 6.95 13.85 13.11
CA LEU A 194 8.09 12.96 12.92
C LEU A 194 9.16 13.15 13.99
N THR A 195 9.22 14.33 14.59
CA THR A 195 10.14 14.65 15.69
C THR A 195 9.65 14.03 17.00
N GLU A 196 8.34 14.18 17.33
CA GLU A 196 7.73 13.53 18.49
C GLU A 196 7.44 12.05 18.25
N ARG A 197 7.57 11.57 17.01
CA ARG A 197 7.30 10.19 16.59
C ARG A 197 5.87 9.75 16.93
N MET A 198 4.90 10.53 16.47
CA MET A 198 3.49 10.31 16.79
C MET A 198 2.59 10.58 15.59
N GLN A 199 1.51 9.79 15.49
CA GLN A 199 0.36 10.02 14.60
C GLN A 199 -0.90 10.25 15.44
N LEU A 200 -1.68 11.26 15.06
CA LEU A 200 -2.99 11.55 15.61
C LEU A 200 -4.06 11.37 14.54
N ILE A 201 -5.15 10.71 14.88
CA ILE A 201 -6.32 10.52 14.01
C ILE A 201 -7.53 11.06 14.73
N GLY A 202 -8.33 11.90 14.04
CA GLY A 202 -9.61 12.42 14.53
C GLY A 202 -10.64 12.49 13.42
N GLY A 203 -11.91 12.21 13.76
CA GLY A 203 -13.07 12.34 12.88
C GLY A 203 -13.25 11.24 11.82
N THR A 204 -12.28 10.39 11.59
CA THR A 204 -12.40 9.23 10.68
C THR A 204 -12.27 7.91 11.42
N TRP A 205 -13.14 6.96 11.05
CA TRP A 205 -13.14 5.61 11.63
C TRP A 205 -12.39 4.60 10.76
N TYR A 206 -12.03 4.96 9.53
CA TYR A 206 -11.43 4.06 8.56
C TYR A 206 -10.10 3.48 9.05
N GLY A 207 -10.03 2.15 9.22
CA GLY A 207 -8.85 1.44 9.74
C GLY A 207 -7.58 1.67 8.93
N GLY A 208 -7.75 1.81 7.61
CA GLY A 208 -6.64 2.05 6.68
C GLY A 208 -5.82 3.31 6.95
N GLU A 209 -6.30 4.29 7.75
CA GLU A 209 -5.50 5.46 8.15
C GLU A 209 -4.36 5.07 9.10
N MET A 210 -4.57 4.11 10.01
CA MET A 210 -3.50 3.59 10.87
C MET A 210 -2.46 2.81 10.05
N LYS A 211 -2.93 1.94 9.15
CA LYS A 211 -2.05 1.13 8.28
C LYS A 211 -1.19 2.01 7.37
N LYS A 212 -1.83 2.83 6.55
CA LYS A 212 -1.14 3.66 5.55
C LYS A 212 -0.37 4.83 6.17
N GLY A 213 -0.77 5.25 7.37
CA GLY A 213 0.01 6.18 8.18
C GLY A 213 1.40 5.63 8.48
N LEU A 214 1.47 4.40 8.99
CA LEU A 214 2.75 3.74 9.27
C LEU A 214 3.56 3.49 8.00
N PHE A 215 2.91 3.17 6.87
CA PHE A 215 3.61 3.09 5.59
C PHE A 215 4.27 4.42 5.21
N SER A 216 3.59 5.55 5.40
CA SER A 216 4.18 6.88 5.18
C SER A 216 5.36 7.16 6.12
N ILE A 217 5.32 6.68 7.36
CA ILE A 217 6.43 6.79 8.30
C ILE A 217 7.63 5.93 7.86
N MET A 218 7.40 4.69 7.43
CA MET A 218 8.47 3.85 6.89
C MET A 218 9.06 4.46 5.62
N ASN A 219 8.23 5.07 4.76
CA ASN A 219 8.65 5.84 3.59
C ASN A 219 9.49 7.09 3.92
N TYR A 220 9.42 7.60 5.14
CA TYR A 220 10.32 8.64 5.62
C TYR A 220 11.62 8.06 6.19
N LEU A 221 11.49 7.09 7.10
CA LEU A 221 12.61 6.62 7.90
C LEU A 221 13.62 5.75 7.12
N LEU A 222 13.12 4.84 6.28
CA LEU A 222 13.96 3.82 5.65
C LEU A 222 14.84 4.37 4.52
N PRO A 223 14.33 5.17 3.56
CA PRO A 223 15.18 5.69 2.48
C PRO A 223 16.32 6.59 2.97
N LEU A 224 16.10 7.33 4.07
CA LEU A 224 17.16 8.13 4.72
C LEU A 224 18.30 7.27 5.28
N LYS A 225 18.05 5.97 5.50
CA LYS A 225 19.05 4.96 5.91
C LYS A 225 19.57 4.13 4.73
N GLY A 226 19.19 4.47 3.49
CA GLY A 226 19.55 3.71 2.28
C GLY A 226 18.81 2.36 2.16
N ILE A 227 17.68 2.19 2.84
CA ILE A 227 16.81 1.02 2.78
C ILE A 227 15.64 1.34 1.85
N ALA A 228 15.37 0.48 0.87
CA ALA A 228 14.22 0.70 -0.01
C ALA A 228 12.92 0.46 0.75
N SER A 229 11.97 1.39 0.58
CA SER A 229 10.59 1.26 1.04
C SER A 229 9.70 1.20 -0.19
N MET A 230 8.87 0.17 -0.32
CA MET A 230 8.25 -0.23 -1.57
C MET A 230 6.76 -0.55 -1.39
N HIS A 231 5.92 0.08 -2.22
CA HIS A 231 4.52 -0.30 -2.38
C HIS A 231 4.42 -1.41 -3.42
N CYS A 232 4.62 -2.63 -3.00
CA CYS A 232 4.70 -3.81 -3.85
C CYS A 232 4.22 -5.05 -3.11
N SER A 233 3.81 -6.08 -3.83
CA SER A 233 3.74 -7.45 -3.32
C SER A 233 5.06 -8.18 -3.59
N ALA A 234 5.34 -9.22 -2.82
CA ALA A 234 6.56 -10.00 -2.95
C ALA A 234 6.33 -11.48 -2.67
N ASN A 235 7.02 -12.34 -3.42
CA ASN A 235 7.03 -13.77 -3.21
C ASN A 235 8.43 -14.36 -3.42
N VAL A 236 8.62 -15.59 -2.98
CA VAL A 236 9.88 -16.32 -3.13
C VAL A 236 9.64 -17.72 -3.67
N GLY A 237 10.42 -18.12 -4.65
CA GLY A 237 10.42 -19.47 -5.23
C GLY A 237 11.22 -20.47 -4.40
N GLU A 238 11.13 -21.76 -4.75
CA GLU A 238 11.81 -22.87 -4.08
C GLU A 238 13.35 -22.70 -4.06
N LYS A 239 13.92 -21.99 -5.03
CA LYS A 239 15.35 -21.72 -5.13
C LYS A 239 15.80 -20.49 -4.34
N GLY A 240 14.89 -19.88 -3.56
CA GLY A 240 15.17 -18.64 -2.83
C GLY A 240 15.15 -17.38 -3.71
N ASP A 241 14.71 -17.48 -4.93
CA ASP A 241 14.58 -16.38 -5.89
C ASP A 241 13.38 -15.50 -5.55
N VAL A 242 13.65 -14.32 -5.06
CA VAL A 242 12.61 -13.34 -4.69
C VAL A 242 12.20 -12.52 -5.92
N ALA A 243 10.89 -12.35 -6.08
CA ALA A 243 10.29 -11.44 -7.05
C ALA A 243 9.42 -10.40 -6.34
N VAL A 244 9.49 -9.14 -6.79
CA VAL A 244 8.65 -8.05 -6.30
C VAL A 244 7.81 -7.50 -7.43
N PHE A 245 6.54 -7.19 -7.13
CA PHE A 245 5.54 -6.74 -8.09
C PHE A 245 5.01 -5.38 -7.67
N PHE A 246 5.36 -4.36 -8.43
CA PHE A 246 4.76 -3.03 -8.30
C PHE A 246 3.55 -2.90 -9.21
N GLY A 247 2.55 -2.16 -8.78
CA GLY A 247 1.38 -1.90 -9.60
C GLY A 247 0.28 -1.19 -8.84
N LEU A 248 -0.51 -0.41 -9.55
CA LEU A 248 -1.69 0.25 -9.01
C LEU A 248 -2.88 -0.73 -8.94
N SER A 249 -3.97 -0.29 -8.30
CA SER A 249 -5.22 -1.07 -8.24
C SER A 249 -5.68 -1.46 -9.66
N GLY A 250 -6.08 -2.71 -9.83
CA GLY A 250 -6.58 -3.23 -11.11
C GLY A 250 -5.51 -3.71 -12.10
N THR A 251 -4.22 -3.58 -11.78
CA THR A 251 -3.13 -4.10 -12.63
C THR A 251 -2.83 -5.59 -12.42
N GLY A 252 -3.45 -6.22 -11.42
CA GLY A 252 -3.26 -7.64 -11.12
C GLY A 252 -2.16 -7.95 -10.10
N LYS A 253 -1.68 -6.96 -9.34
CA LYS A 253 -0.59 -7.12 -8.36
C LYS A 253 -0.81 -8.33 -7.44
N THR A 254 -1.92 -8.39 -6.72
CA THR A 254 -2.24 -9.49 -5.80
C THR A 254 -2.40 -10.82 -6.54
N THR A 255 -3.17 -10.84 -7.63
CA THR A 255 -3.44 -12.07 -8.42
C THR A 255 -2.18 -12.69 -9.02
N LEU A 256 -1.21 -11.86 -9.47
CA LEU A 256 0.02 -12.33 -10.12
C LEU A 256 1.11 -12.69 -9.13
N SER A 257 1.13 -12.06 -7.96
CA SER A 257 2.07 -12.40 -6.89
C SER A 257 1.66 -13.63 -6.08
N THR A 258 0.37 -13.98 -6.09
CA THR A 258 -0.15 -15.21 -5.49
C THR A 258 0.01 -16.35 -6.50
N ASP A 259 1.01 -17.17 -6.29
CA ASP A 259 1.35 -18.34 -7.11
C ASP A 259 1.46 -19.56 -6.20
N PRO A 260 0.75 -20.66 -6.45
CA PRO A 260 0.84 -21.87 -5.63
C PRO A 260 2.25 -22.49 -5.57
N LYS A 261 3.11 -22.17 -6.53
CA LYS A 261 4.51 -22.62 -6.58
C LYS A 261 5.48 -21.71 -5.81
N ARG A 262 5.02 -20.58 -5.30
CA ARG A 262 5.87 -19.57 -4.64
C ARG A 262 5.24 -19.14 -3.33
N GLN A 263 6.06 -18.97 -2.30
CA GLN A 263 5.57 -18.55 -0.99
C GLN A 263 5.41 -17.02 -0.94
N LEU A 264 4.28 -16.57 -0.44
CA LEU A 264 4.00 -15.14 -0.26
C LEU A 264 4.87 -14.58 0.88
N ILE A 265 5.60 -13.49 0.61
CA ILE A 265 6.26 -12.68 1.64
C ILE A 265 5.26 -11.66 2.18
N GLY A 266 4.54 -11.00 1.29
CA GLY A 266 3.46 -10.06 1.60
C GLY A 266 2.79 -9.53 0.34
N ASP A 267 1.63 -8.90 0.50
CA ASP A 267 0.78 -8.51 -0.63
C ASP A 267 0.84 -7.00 -0.97
N ASP A 268 1.41 -6.13 -0.11
CA ASP A 268 1.27 -4.68 -0.29
C ASP A 268 2.49 -3.80 0.06
N GLU A 269 3.18 -4.01 1.18
CA GLU A 269 4.19 -3.08 1.71
C GLU A 269 5.46 -3.81 2.15
N HIS A 270 6.60 -3.46 1.56
CA HIS A 270 7.87 -4.14 1.82
C HIS A 270 9.03 -3.17 1.97
N GLY A 271 10.04 -3.61 2.73
CA GLY A 271 11.38 -3.04 2.74
C GLY A 271 12.38 -3.94 2.04
N TRP A 272 13.49 -3.35 1.63
CA TRP A 272 14.63 -4.09 1.11
C TRP A 272 15.92 -3.48 1.67
N ASP A 273 16.54 -4.20 2.58
CA ASP A 273 17.79 -3.84 3.26
C ASP A 273 18.96 -4.75 2.86
N ASP A 274 20.00 -4.80 3.68
CA ASP A 274 21.19 -5.59 3.41
C ASP A 274 20.97 -7.11 3.57
N ASP A 275 19.92 -7.52 4.28
CA ASP A 275 19.54 -8.93 4.45
C ASP A 275 18.57 -9.43 3.37
N GLY A 276 17.88 -8.52 2.68
CA GLY A 276 16.91 -8.85 1.63
C GLY A 276 15.57 -8.14 1.78
N VAL A 277 14.53 -8.74 1.19
CA VAL A 277 13.16 -8.21 1.17
C VAL A 277 12.40 -8.69 2.40
N PHE A 278 11.71 -7.77 3.07
CA PHE A 278 10.89 -8.06 4.24
C PHE A 278 9.56 -7.32 4.20
N ASN A 279 8.51 -7.96 4.71
CA ASN A 279 7.18 -7.39 4.82
C ASN A 279 7.14 -6.38 5.99
N PHE A 280 6.42 -5.27 5.81
CA PHE A 280 6.10 -4.35 6.92
C PHE A 280 4.98 -4.87 7.80
N GLU A 281 4.14 -5.73 7.27
CA GLU A 281 2.87 -6.12 7.83
C GLU A 281 2.88 -7.54 8.40
N GLY A 282 1.98 -7.79 9.33
CA GLY A 282 1.68 -9.11 9.88
C GLY A 282 0.37 -9.70 9.37
N GLY A 283 -0.27 -9.06 8.41
CA GLY A 283 -1.54 -9.47 7.82
C GLY A 283 -1.75 -8.92 6.42
N CYS A 284 -2.94 -9.13 5.89
CA CYS A 284 -3.35 -8.66 4.57
C CYS A 284 -4.62 -7.81 4.68
N TYR A 285 -4.76 -6.84 3.77
CA TYR A 285 -5.90 -5.92 3.71
C TYR A 285 -6.47 -5.87 2.29
N ALA A 286 -7.38 -6.78 1.99
CA ALA A 286 -7.90 -6.99 0.65
C ALA A 286 -9.23 -6.27 0.40
N LYS A 287 -9.50 -5.91 -0.87
CA LYS A 287 -10.83 -5.53 -1.32
C LYS A 287 -11.73 -6.75 -1.39
N THR A 288 -13.00 -6.56 -1.03
CA THR A 288 -14.00 -7.63 -1.04
C THR A 288 -15.16 -7.39 -2.01
N ILE A 289 -15.22 -6.22 -2.65
CA ILE A 289 -16.23 -5.98 -3.69
C ILE A 289 -16.06 -6.98 -4.84
N LYS A 290 -17.16 -7.67 -5.22
CA LYS A 290 -17.20 -8.73 -6.23
C LYS A 290 -16.28 -9.93 -5.93
N LEU A 291 -15.92 -10.13 -4.67
CA LEU A 291 -15.12 -11.27 -4.25
C LEU A 291 -15.87 -12.58 -4.51
N SER A 292 -15.22 -13.51 -5.17
CA SER A 292 -15.77 -14.86 -5.38
C SER A 292 -14.75 -15.93 -5.02
N PRO A 293 -15.20 -17.08 -4.49
CA PRO A 293 -14.32 -18.18 -4.12
C PRO A 293 -13.61 -18.80 -5.33
N GLN A 294 -14.12 -18.59 -6.54
CA GLN A 294 -13.50 -19.11 -7.78
C GLN A 294 -12.41 -18.18 -8.30
N ALA A 295 -12.58 -16.87 -8.17
CA ALA A 295 -11.64 -15.88 -8.68
C ALA A 295 -10.47 -15.66 -7.72
N GLU A 296 -10.74 -15.59 -6.41
CA GLU A 296 -9.76 -15.26 -5.37
C GLU A 296 -9.95 -16.19 -4.15
N PRO A 297 -9.68 -17.50 -4.32
CA PRO A 297 -9.96 -18.52 -3.29
C PRO A 297 -9.20 -18.27 -1.98
N GLU A 298 -7.97 -17.78 -2.02
CA GLU A 298 -7.16 -17.53 -0.83
C GLU A 298 -7.75 -16.42 0.02
N ILE A 299 -8.19 -15.31 -0.57
CA ILE A 299 -8.84 -14.21 0.13
C ILE A 299 -10.17 -14.67 0.71
N TYR A 300 -10.97 -15.38 -0.09
CA TYR A 300 -12.26 -15.87 0.37
C TYR A 300 -12.13 -16.82 1.58
N GLN A 301 -11.19 -17.77 1.54
CA GLN A 301 -10.92 -18.71 2.63
C GLN A 301 -10.32 -18.04 3.88
N ALA A 302 -9.65 -16.89 3.70
CA ALA A 302 -9.12 -16.11 4.81
C ALA A 302 -10.22 -15.38 5.60
N ILE A 303 -11.43 -15.22 5.04
CA ILE A 303 -12.59 -14.64 5.72
C ILE A 303 -13.19 -15.67 6.68
N ARG A 304 -12.65 -15.72 7.87
CA ARG A 304 -13.06 -16.64 8.95
C ARG A 304 -12.87 -15.96 10.31
N ARG A 305 -13.01 -16.69 11.40
CA ARG A 305 -12.72 -16.17 12.75
C ARG A 305 -11.38 -15.44 12.76
N ASP A 306 -11.32 -14.30 13.46
CA ASP A 306 -10.21 -13.35 13.54
C ASP A 306 -9.99 -12.46 12.29
N ALA A 307 -10.74 -12.66 11.21
CA ALA A 307 -10.83 -11.68 10.13
C ALA A 307 -11.83 -10.57 10.48
N LEU A 308 -11.52 -9.34 10.07
CA LEU A 308 -12.36 -8.16 10.26
C LEU A 308 -12.75 -7.57 8.90
N LEU A 309 -14.04 -7.54 8.63
CA LEU A 309 -14.64 -6.93 7.44
C LEU A 309 -15.01 -5.48 7.72
N GLU A 310 -14.88 -4.63 6.72
CA GLU A 310 -15.30 -3.22 6.78
C GLU A 310 -16.29 -2.89 5.67
N ASN A 311 -17.45 -2.38 6.07
CA ASN A 311 -18.50 -1.84 5.21
C ASN A 311 -19.16 -2.83 4.24
N VAL A 312 -19.01 -4.13 4.44
CA VAL A 312 -19.75 -5.11 3.63
C VAL A 312 -21.22 -5.16 4.05
N THR A 313 -22.08 -5.61 3.16
CA THR A 313 -23.49 -5.86 3.49
C THR A 313 -23.65 -7.28 4.02
N VAL A 314 -24.12 -7.37 5.26
CA VAL A 314 -24.46 -8.64 5.91
C VAL A 314 -25.97 -8.79 5.89
N LEU A 315 -26.48 -9.87 5.29
CA LEU A 315 -27.89 -10.18 5.20
C LEU A 315 -28.46 -10.71 6.53
N ALA A 316 -29.78 -10.81 6.62
CA ALA A 316 -30.46 -11.21 7.85
C ALA A 316 -30.08 -12.62 8.35
N ASP A 317 -29.67 -13.51 7.44
CA ASP A 317 -29.18 -14.87 7.75
C ASP A 317 -27.67 -14.91 8.09
N GLY A 318 -27.00 -13.75 8.08
CA GLY A 318 -25.58 -13.64 8.36
C GLY A 318 -24.68 -13.87 7.14
N SER A 319 -25.24 -14.17 5.96
CA SER A 319 -24.47 -14.25 4.71
C SER A 319 -23.99 -12.88 4.26
N ILE A 320 -22.95 -12.85 3.43
CA ILE A 320 -22.32 -11.61 2.95
C ILE A 320 -22.69 -11.41 1.48
N ASP A 321 -23.20 -10.23 1.16
CA ASP A 321 -23.37 -9.77 -0.22
C ASP A 321 -22.12 -8.98 -0.65
N PHE A 322 -21.21 -9.65 -1.36
CA PHE A 322 -19.99 -9.03 -1.88
C PHE A 322 -20.23 -8.19 -3.15
N ASP A 323 -21.41 -8.29 -3.77
CA ASP A 323 -21.75 -7.49 -4.95
C ASP A 323 -22.36 -6.13 -4.58
N ASP A 324 -22.82 -5.96 -3.35
CA ASP A 324 -23.44 -4.72 -2.90
C ASP A 324 -22.41 -3.59 -2.72
N ALA A 325 -22.46 -2.62 -3.63
CA ALA A 325 -21.66 -1.39 -3.61
C ALA A 325 -22.46 -0.18 -3.09
N SER A 326 -23.65 -0.37 -2.51
CA SER A 326 -24.55 0.73 -2.11
C SER A 326 -23.93 1.66 -1.07
N LYS A 327 -23.09 1.13 -0.16
CA LYS A 327 -22.33 1.91 0.81
C LYS A 327 -21.03 2.45 0.22
N THR A 328 -20.29 1.58 -0.46
CA THR A 328 -18.98 1.88 -1.05
C THR A 328 -18.50 0.74 -1.94
N GLU A 329 -17.74 1.06 -2.97
CA GLU A 329 -16.97 0.08 -3.75
C GLU A 329 -15.66 -0.33 -3.02
N ASN A 330 -15.35 0.30 -1.87
CA ASN A 330 -14.14 0.05 -1.10
C ASN A 330 -14.39 -0.83 0.13
N THR A 331 -15.25 -1.83 -0.01
CA THR A 331 -15.41 -2.86 1.03
C THR A 331 -14.10 -3.62 1.23
N ARG A 332 -13.76 -3.93 2.48
CA ARG A 332 -12.45 -4.48 2.84
C ARG A 332 -12.55 -5.66 3.79
N VAL A 333 -11.50 -6.45 3.83
CA VAL A 333 -11.22 -7.41 4.89
C VAL A 333 -9.76 -7.30 5.32
N SER A 334 -9.52 -7.26 6.64
CA SER A 334 -8.20 -7.48 7.23
C SER A 334 -8.15 -8.86 7.89
N TYR A 335 -7.04 -9.54 7.75
CA TYR A 335 -6.80 -10.84 8.39
C TYR A 335 -5.31 -11.05 8.65
N PRO A 336 -4.94 -11.83 9.69
CA PRO A 336 -3.54 -12.15 9.94
C PRO A 336 -2.98 -13.00 8.81
N ILE A 337 -1.71 -12.78 8.45
CA ILE A 337 -1.09 -13.41 7.26
C ILE A 337 -1.14 -14.95 7.30
N TYR A 338 -1.15 -15.56 8.49
CA TYR A 338 -1.24 -17.01 8.65
C TYR A 338 -2.62 -17.61 8.27
N HIS A 339 -3.61 -16.79 7.91
CA HIS A 339 -4.81 -17.26 7.23
C HIS A 339 -4.53 -17.73 5.81
N ILE A 340 -3.43 -17.30 5.20
CA ILE A 340 -2.91 -17.81 3.93
C ILE A 340 -1.95 -18.96 4.23
N GLU A 341 -2.12 -20.09 3.55
CA GLU A 341 -1.30 -21.29 3.80
C GLU A 341 0.11 -21.18 3.24
N ASN A 342 0.23 -20.71 1.99
CA ASN A 342 1.48 -20.67 1.26
C ASN A 342 2.25 -19.35 1.49
N ILE A 343 2.74 -19.17 2.73
CA ILE A 343 3.50 -17.99 3.16
C ILE A 343 4.91 -18.37 3.60
N VAL A 344 5.82 -17.41 3.58
CA VAL A 344 7.16 -17.55 4.16
C VAL A 344 7.06 -17.63 5.69
N LYS A 345 7.68 -18.65 6.28
CA LYS A 345 7.70 -18.90 7.73
C LYS A 345 9.15 -19.00 8.23
N PRO A 346 9.40 -18.69 9.51
CA PRO A 346 8.47 -18.20 10.55
C PRO A 346 8.19 -16.70 10.46
N VAL A 347 8.98 -15.95 9.68
CA VAL A 347 8.93 -14.49 9.57
C VAL A 347 8.82 -14.12 8.08
N SER A 348 7.98 -13.16 7.75
CA SER A 348 7.72 -12.70 6.38
C SER A 348 8.91 -11.92 5.79
N LYS A 349 10.05 -12.60 5.59
CA LYS A 349 11.25 -12.08 4.93
C LYS A 349 11.96 -13.16 4.13
N ALA A 350 12.70 -12.76 3.11
CA ALA A 350 13.51 -13.64 2.27
C ALA A 350 14.79 -12.92 1.82
N GLY A 351 15.57 -13.53 0.95
CA GLY A 351 16.78 -12.92 0.40
C GLY A 351 16.54 -11.73 -0.51
N HIS A 352 17.57 -11.30 -1.22
CA HIS A 352 17.48 -10.18 -2.15
C HIS A 352 16.57 -10.48 -3.33
N ALA A 353 15.82 -9.46 -3.76
CA ALA A 353 15.02 -9.56 -4.98
C ALA A 353 15.92 -9.79 -6.21
N ARG A 354 15.49 -10.68 -7.08
CA ARG A 354 16.14 -10.98 -8.36
C ARG A 354 15.34 -10.47 -9.55
N LYS A 355 14.03 -10.38 -9.42
CA LYS A 355 13.11 -9.92 -10.46
C LYS A 355 12.25 -8.79 -9.92
N ILE A 356 12.26 -7.67 -10.63
CA ILE A 356 11.47 -6.47 -10.34
C ILE A 356 10.46 -6.31 -11.46
N ILE A 357 9.18 -6.43 -11.15
CA ILE A 357 8.10 -6.44 -12.13
C ILE A 357 7.22 -5.22 -11.90
N PHE A 358 7.20 -4.31 -12.88
CA PHE A 358 6.29 -3.18 -12.91
C PHE A 358 5.05 -3.54 -13.71
N LEU A 359 3.92 -3.67 -13.03
CA LEU A 359 2.62 -3.95 -13.65
C LEU A 359 1.96 -2.64 -14.06
N THR A 360 1.51 -2.59 -15.29
CA THR A 360 0.67 -1.52 -15.82
C THR A 360 -0.57 -2.12 -16.47
N ALA A 361 -1.64 -1.34 -16.61
CA ALA A 361 -2.79 -1.69 -17.42
C ALA A 361 -3.00 -0.56 -18.43
N ASP A 362 -2.43 -0.71 -19.62
CA ASP A 362 -2.58 0.24 -20.70
C ASP A 362 -3.93 0.01 -21.41
N ALA A 363 -4.81 1.01 -21.39
CA ALA A 363 -6.11 0.96 -22.06
C ALA A 363 -6.06 1.44 -23.52
N PHE A 364 -4.89 1.89 -23.99
CA PHE A 364 -4.71 2.44 -25.32
C PHE A 364 -4.18 1.40 -26.32
N GLY A 365 -3.64 0.29 -25.83
CA GLY A 365 -3.07 -0.77 -26.64
C GLY A 365 -1.69 -0.45 -27.22
N VAL A 366 -0.98 0.49 -26.61
CA VAL A 366 0.30 1.03 -27.10
C VAL A 366 1.50 0.26 -26.55
N LEU A 367 1.46 -0.03 -25.23
CA LEU A 367 2.57 -0.69 -24.57
C LEU A 367 2.58 -2.21 -24.86
N PRO A 368 3.78 -2.81 -24.99
CA PRO A 368 3.89 -4.24 -25.23
C PRO A 368 3.46 -5.02 -23.98
N PRO A 369 3.03 -6.28 -24.11
CA PRO A 369 2.72 -7.14 -22.98
C PRO A 369 3.87 -7.29 -22.00
N VAL A 370 5.11 -7.25 -22.49
CA VAL A 370 6.32 -7.28 -21.66
C VAL A 370 7.49 -6.61 -22.36
N SER A 371 8.37 -6.00 -21.56
CA SER A 371 9.68 -5.52 -22.00
C SER A 371 10.72 -5.64 -20.90
N ARG A 372 11.98 -5.84 -21.30
CA ARG A 372 13.15 -5.75 -20.42
C ARG A 372 13.50 -4.26 -20.24
N LEU A 373 13.97 -3.90 -19.05
CA LEU A 373 14.33 -2.53 -18.70
C LEU A 373 15.83 -2.44 -18.37
N THR A 374 16.47 -1.40 -18.88
CA THR A 374 17.80 -0.98 -18.40
C THR A 374 17.68 -0.33 -17.02
N PRO A 375 18.77 -0.13 -16.25
CA PRO A 375 18.70 0.57 -14.96
C PRO A 375 18.06 1.97 -15.05
N ALA A 376 18.36 2.73 -16.09
CA ALA A 376 17.74 4.05 -16.32
C ALA A 376 16.25 3.92 -16.68
N GLN A 377 15.90 2.98 -17.55
CA GLN A 377 14.50 2.69 -17.89
C GLN A 377 13.72 2.11 -16.71
N THR A 378 14.38 1.52 -15.72
CA THR A 378 13.73 1.07 -14.48
C THR A 378 13.24 2.26 -13.65
N GLN A 379 14.02 3.32 -13.54
CA GLN A 379 13.66 4.50 -12.75
C GLN A 379 12.52 5.30 -13.41
N TYR A 380 12.49 5.41 -14.71
CA TYR A 380 11.49 6.21 -15.43
C TYR A 380 10.06 5.69 -15.23
N PRO A 381 9.70 4.43 -15.50
CA PRO A 381 8.38 3.89 -15.22
C PRO A 381 8.09 3.78 -13.72
N PHE A 382 9.08 3.58 -12.86
CA PHE A 382 8.89 3.60 -11.41
C PHE A 382 8.45 4.99 -10.92
N LEU A 383 9.10 6.05 -11.37
CA LEU A 383 8.71 7.43 -11.07
C LEU A 383 7.38 7.82 -11.70
N SER A 384 7.05 7.28 -12.87
CA SER A 384 5.78 7.55 -13.54
C SER A 384 4.61 6.83 -12.87
N GLY A 385 4.77 5.54 -12.51
CA GLY A 385 3.72 4.72 -11.90
C GLY A 385 2.45 4.71 -12.74
N PHE A 386 2.58 4.37 -14.03
CA PHE A 386 1.50 4.48 -15.00
C PHE A 386 0.50 3.34 -14.94
N THR A 387 -0.77 3.69 -15.05
CA THR A 387 -1.88 2.81 -15.45
C THR A 387 -2.94 3.62 -16.16
N ALA A 388 -3.87 2.97 -16.86
CA ALA A 388 -5.04 3.63 -17.41
C ALA A 388 -6.32 3.11 -16.73
N LYS A 389 -7.21 4.03 -16.39
CA LYS A 389 -8.57 3.71 -15.94
C LYS A 389 -9.47 3.58 -17.14
N LEU A 390 -10.24 2.49 -17.20
CA LEU A 390 -11.24 2.29 -18.26
C LEU A 390 -12.47 3.17 -18.05
N ALA A 391 -13.12 3.51 -19.17
CA ALA A 391 -14.47 4.06 -19.15
C ALA A 391 -15.44 3.14 -18.41
N GLY A 392 -16.19 3.70 -17.46
CA GLY A 392 -17.20 2.96 -16.71
C GLY A 392 -16.69 2.07 -15.57
N THR A 393 -15.38 2.01 -15.32
CA THR A 393 -14.80 1.25 -14.18
C THR A 393 -14.78 2.03 -12.88
N GLU A 394 -14.87 3.35 -12.95
CA GLU A 394 -15.03 4.26 -11.81
C GLU A 394 -16.07 5.34 -12.15
N ARG A 395 -16.81 5.77 -11.13
CA ARG A 395 -17.83 6.81 -11.28
C ARG A 395 -17.20 8.11 -11.81
N GLY A 396 -17.68 8.60 -12.97
CA GLY A 396 -17.21 9.84 -13.57
C GLY A 396 -16.08 9.70 -14.59
N ILE A 397 -15.71 8.48 -15.01
CA ILE A 397 -14.72 8.23 -16.06
C ILE A 397 -15.44 7.81 -17.36
N PRO A 398 -15.71 8.75 -18.29
CA PRO A 398 -16.44 8.46 -19.54
C PRO A 398 -15.55 7.87 -20.64
N ALA A 399 -14.23 7.98 -20.53
CA ALA A 399 -13.25 7.50 -21.51
C ALA A 399 -11.98 6.97 -20.81
N PRO A 400 -11.17 6.11 -21.46
CA PRO A 400 -9.90 5.67 -20.93
C PRO A 400 -9.02 6.87 -20.52
N THR A 401 -8.62 6.92 -19.26
CA THR A 401 -7.87 8.04 -18.70
C THR A 401 -6.56 7.56 -18.11
N PRO A 402 -5.40 8.09 -18.55
CA PRO A 402 -4.12 7.75 -17.97
C PRO A 402 -4.02 8.28 -16.54
N THR A 403 -3.48 7.48 -15.67
CA THR A 403 -3.22 7.81 -14.27
C THR A 403 -1.75 7.58 -13.97
N PHE A 404 -1.13 8.54 -13.31
CA PHE A 404 0.26 8.49 -12.89
C PHE A 404 0.35 8.62 -11.37
N SER A 405 1.03 7.68 -10.73
CA SER A 405 1.24 7.68 -9.29
C SER A 405 2.70 7.34 -9.00
N ALA A 406 3.49 8.35 -8.61
CA ALA A 406 4.92 8.19 -8.36
C ALA A 406 5.22 6.96 -7.50
N CYS A 407 6.19 6.16 -7.91
CA CYS A 407 6.61 4.93 -7.23
C CYS A 407 5.45 3.97 -6.93
N PHE A 408 4.36 4.02 -7.71
CA PHE A 408 3.11 3.27 -7.51
C PHE A 408 2.41 3.54 -6.16
N GLY A 409 2.76 4.64 -5.48
CA GLY A 409 2.25 4.95 -4.14
C GLY A 409 2.37 6.42 -3.76
N ALA A 410 2.15 7.36 -4.69
CA ALA A 410 2.37 8.80 -4.52
C ALA A 410 1.77 9.37 -3.22
N ALA A 411 0.56 8.92 -2.85
CA ALA A 411 -0.14 9.38 -1.64
C ALA A 411 0.59 9.05 -0.33
N PHE A 412 1.55 8.12 -0.37
CA PHE A 412 2.28 7.63 0.81
C PHE A 412 3.72 8.12 0.86
N LEU A 413 4.21 8.74 -0.21
CA LEU A 413 5.59 9.23 -0.27
C LEU A 413 5.76 10.47 0.60
N THR A 414 6.73 10.43 1.49
CA THR A 414 7.04 11.52 2.41
C THR A 414 8.27 12.31 1.93
N LEU A 415 9.18 11.64 1.23
CA LEU A 415 10.35 12.23 0.58
C LEU A 415 10.08 12.46 -0.90
N HIS A 416 10.95 13.22 -1.58
CA HIS A 416 10.84 13.39 -3.02
C HIS A 416 10.96 12.05 -3.76
N PRO A 417 10.13 11.76 -4.77
CA PRO A 417 10.08 10.46 -5.45
C PRO A 417 11.41 9.94 -5.99
N THR A 418 12.30 10.83 -6.44
CA THR A 418 13.63 10.45 -6.93
C THR A 418 14.48 9.72 -5.90
N GLN A 419 14.32 10.01 -4.61
CA GLN A 419 15.08 9.33 -3.56
C GLN A 419 14.70 7.84 -3.47
N TYR A 420 13.42 7.51 -3.64
CA TYR A 420 12.99 6.10 -3.67
C TYR A 420 13.53 5.36 -4.89
N ALA A 421 13.53 6.02 -6.06
CA ALA A 421 14.06 5.46 -7.29
C ALA A 421 15.58 5.19 -7.20
N GLU A 422 16.34 6.12 -6.64
CA GLU A 422 17.78 5.95 -6.43
C GLU A 422 18.10 4.80 -5.49
N VAL A 423 17.39 4.70 -4.36
CA VAL A 423 17.60 3.62 -3.39
C VAL A 423 17.23 2.28 -4.01
N LEU A 424 16.11 2.19 -4.73
CA LEU A 424 15.68 0.94 -5.39
C LEU A 424 16.74 0.46 -6.38
N VAL A 425 17.20 1.34 -7.28
CA VAL A 425 18.20 0.96 -8.31
C VAL A 425 19.52 0.56 -7.67
N LYS A 426 19.97 1.27 -6.64
CA LYS A 426 21.17 0.90 -5.89
C LYS A 426 21.07 -0.51 -5.29
N ARG A 427 19.91 -0.87 -4.72
CA ARG A 427 19.64 -2.23 -4.21
C ARG A 427 19.61 -3.26 -5.33
N MET A 428 18.98 -2.92 -6.45
CA MET A 428 18.94 -3.79 -7.64
C MET A 428 20.33 -4.08 -8.19
N GLU A 429 21.18 -3.05 -8.35
CA GLU A 429 22.56 -3.20 -8.86
C GLU A 429 23.39 -4.08 -7.91
N ALA A 430 23.32 -3.83 -6.60
CA ALA A 430 24.02 -4.62 -5.60
C ALA A 430 23.60 -6.10 -5.60
N ALA A 431 22.32 -6.38 -5.88
CA ALA A 431 21.78 -7.74 -5.93
C ALA A 431 21.89 -8.39 -7.31
N GLY A 432 22.25 -7.66 -8.36
CA GLY A 432 22.19 -8.14 -9.75
C GLY A 432 20.74 -8.40 -10.21
N ALA A 433 19.77 -7.65 -9.67
CA ALA A 433 18.36 -7.79 -10.01
C ALA A 433 18.04 -7.19 -11.38
N GLN A 434 17.07 -7.79 -12.06
CA GLN A 434 16.60 -7.33 -13.37
C GLN A 434 15.17 -6.82 -13.28
N ALA A 435 14.84 -5.82 -14.11
CA ALA A 435 13.51 -5.20 -14.11
C ALA A 435 12.78 -5.39 -15.44
N TYR A 436 11.45 -5.48 -15.33
CA TYR A 436 10.54 -5.72 -16.44
C TYR A 436 9.31 -4.81 -16.31
N LEU A 437 8.83 -4.31 -17.43
CA LEU A 437 7.51 -3.71 -17.54
C LEU A 437 6.55 -4.76 -18.09
N VAL A 438 5.46 -5.05 -17.39
CA VAL A 438 4.43 -6.00 -17.80
C VAL A 438 3.10 -5.29 -17.92
N ASN A 439 2.51 -5.33 -19.12
CA ASN A 439 1.21 -4.75 -19.41
C ASN A 439 0.11 -5.81 -19.31
N THR A 440 -0.79 -5.64 -18.36
CA THR A 440 -1.98 -6.48 -18.14
C THR A 440 -3.26 -5.86 -18.71
N GLY A 441 -3.10 -4.78 -19.47
CA GLY A 441 -4.18 -4.00 -20.06
C GLY A 441 -4.68 -4.56 -21.39
N TRP A 442 -4.86 -3.70 -22.35
CA TRP A 442 -5.48 -3.99 -23.65
C TRP A 442 -4.47 -3.92 -24.78
N ASN A 443 -4.73 -4.63 -25.85
CA ASN A 443 -4.00 -4.54 -27.10
C ASN A 443 -4.70 -3.60 -28.11
N GLY A 444 -4.09 -3.39 -29.28
CA GLY A 444 -4.61 -2.50 -30.32
C GLY A 444 -5.97 -2.90 -30.90
N SER A 445 -6.37 -4.17 -30.79
CA SER A 445 -7.70 -4.63 -31.19
C SER A 445 -8.79 -4.37 -30.13
N GLY A 446 -8.44 -3.73 -28.98
CA GLY A 446 -9.36 -3.49 -27.88
C GLY A 446 -9.64 -4.73 -27.01
N LYS A 447 -8.89 -5.80 -27.17
CA LYS A 447 -8.99 -7.00 -26.32
C LYS A 447 -8.00 -6.88 -25.16
N ARG A 448 -8.46 -7.23 -23.97
CA ARG A 448 -7.57 -7.34 -22.81
C ARG A 448 -6.61 -8.50 -22.98
N ILE A 449 -5.34 -8.31 -22.65
CA ILE A 449 -4.33 -9.38 -22.62
C ILE A 449 -4.83 -10.46 -21.66
N SER A 450 -4.83 -11.72 -22.11
CA SER A 450 -5.40 -12.80 -21.34
C SER A 450 -4.60 -13.07 -20.06
N ILE A 451 -5.27 -13.52 -19.01
CA ILE A 451 -4.60 -13.93 -17.76
C ILE A 451 -3.64 -15.11 -18.03
N LYS A 452 -3.94 -15.96 -19.01
CA LYS A 452 -3.09 -17.08 -19.44
C LYS A 452 -1.77 -16.55 -20.01
N ASP A 453 -1.83 -15.59 -20.95
CA ASP A 453 -0.63 -15.00 -21.55
C ASP A 453 0.17 -14.22 -20.52
N THR A 454 -0.51 -13.46 -19.65
CA THR A 454 0.14 -12.73 -18.54
C THR A 454 0.87 -13.68 -17.60
N ARG A 455 0.27 -14.81 -17.22
CA ARG A 455 0.94 -15.84 -16.39
C ARG A 455 2.13 -16.47 -17.14
N GLY A 456 1.99 -16.76 -18.43
CA GLY A 456 3.11 -17.23 -19.25
C GLY A 456 4.28 -16.25 -19.30
N ILE A 457 3.98 -14.94 -19.39
CA ILE A 457 4.99 -13.87 -19.31
C ILE A 457 5.69 -13.88 -17.95
N ILE A 458 4.92 -13.94 -16.86
CA ILE A 458 5.49 -14.00 -15.49
C ILE A 458 6.36 -15.25 -15.32
N ASP A 459 5.90 -16.41 -15.76
CA ASP A 459 6.69 -17.65 -15.73
C ASP A 459 8.00 -17.49 -16.51
N ALA A 460 7.97 -16.91 -17.71
CA ALA A 460 9.16 -16.66 -18.52
C ALA A 460 10.16 -15.70 -17.85
N ILE A 461 9.66 -14.70 -17.10
CA ILE A 461 10.49 -13.81 -16.28
C ILE A 461 11.13 -14.59 -15.11
N LEU A 462 10.32 -15.35 -14.38
CA LEU A 462 10.77 -16.07 -13.19
C LEU A 462 11.75 -17.19 -13.50
N ASN A 463 11.53 -17.89 -14.62
CA ASN A 463 12.41 -18.95 -15.10
C ASN A 463 13.70 -18.45 -15.78
N GLY A 464 13.75 -17.17 -16.18
CA GLY A 464 14.87 -16.59 -16.92
C GLY A 464 14.82 -16.81 -18.44
N ASP A 465 13.70 -17.29 -18.97
CA ASP A 465 13.53 -17.51 -20.42
C ASP A 465 13.58 -16.18 -21.20
N ILE A 466 13.06 -15.10 -20.61
CA ILE A 466 13.05 -13.79 -21.23
C ILE A 466 14.46 -13.20 -21.45
N GLU A 467 15.46 -13.58 -20.64
CA GLU A 467 16.85 -13.16 -20.81
C GLU A 467 17.51 -13.81 -22.03
N GLN A 468 17.03 -14.98 -22.45
CA GLN A 468 17.54 -15.70 -23.60
C GLN A 468 16.77 -15.36 -24.89
N ALA A 469 15.64 -14.69 -24.79
CA ALA A 469 14.81 -14.35 -25.93
C ALA A 469 15.46 -13.27 -26.80
N GLU A 470 15.35 -13.43 -28.12
CA GLU A 470 15.64 -12.36 -29.06
C GLU A 470 14.65 -11.21 -28.86
N THR A 471 15.15 -9.97 -28.97
CA THR A 471 14.34 -8.77 -28.75
C THR A 471 14.42 -7.82 -29.94
N PHE A 472 13.35 -7.06 -30.13
CA PHE A 472 13.38 -5.86 -30.96
C PHE A 472 13.19 -4.61 -30.09
N THR A 473 13.59 -3.46 -30.60
CA THR A 473 13.39 -2.18 -29.92
C THR A 473 12.08 -1.56 -30.37
N LEU A 474 11.13 -1.37 -29.45
CA LEU A 474 9.87 -0.70 -29.76
C LEU A 474 10.15 0.80 -30.04
N PRO A 475 9.73 1.34 -31.19
CA PRO A 475 9.87 2.75 -31.51
C PRO A 475 9.23 3.66 -30.45
N ILE A 476 9.65 4.93 -30.39
CA ILE A 476 9.15 5.96 -29.47
C ILE A 476 9.55 5.68 -28.01
N PHE A 477 9.30 4.47 -27.47
CA PHE A 477 9.57 4.11 -26.07
C PHE A 477 10.96 3.52 -25.84
N GLY A 478 11.63 3.02 -26.88
CA GLY A 478 12.96 2.43 -26.78
C GLY A 478 13.01 1.13 -25.94
N LEU A 479 11.88 0.46 -25.76
CA LEU A 479 11.76 -0.72 -24.93
C LEU A 479 12.25 -1.99 -25.68
N ALA A 480 13.00 -2.85 -24.99
CA ALA A 480 13.43 -4.14 -25.53
C ALA A 480 12.30 -5.19 -25.32
N VAL A 481 11.65 -5.56 -26.42
CA VAL A 481 10.48 -6.45 -26.43
C VAL A 481 10.90 -7.81 -26.98
N PRO A 482 10.59 -8.93 -26.30
CA PRO A 482 10.90 -10.27 -26.82
C PRO A 482 10.05 -10.59 -28.06
N THR A 483 10.64 -11.32 -29.00
CA THR A 483 9.94 -11.76 -30.22
C THR A 483 9.12 -13.03 -30.01
N ALA A 484 9.50 -13.84 -29.02
CA ALA A 484 8.80 -15.05 -28.61
C ALA A 484 9.09 -15.37 -27.13
N LEU A 485 8.13 -15.96 -26.44
CA LEU A 485 8.27 -16.49 -25.08
C LEU A 485 7.53 -17.82 -24.97
N PRO A 486 8.03 -18.78 -24.15
CA PRO A 486 7.32 -20.03 -23.90
C PRO A 486 5.91 -19.80 -23.33
N GLY A 487 4.92 -20.48 -23.88
CA GLY A 487 3.54 -20.43 -23.38
C GLY A 487 2.77 -19.13 -23.66
N VAL A 488 3.35 -18.19 -24.40
CA VAL A 488 2.75 -16.90 -24.77
C VAL A 488 2.49 -16.86 -26.28
N ASP A 489 1.33 -16.36 -26.68
CA ASP A 489 1.04 -16.12 -28.09
C ASP A 489 1.99 -15.05 -28.65
N PRO A 490 2.89 -15.38 -29.60
CA PRO A 490 3.85 -14.42 -30.12
C PRO A 490 3.19 -13.26 -30.89
N SER A 491 1.96 -13.43 -31.37
CA SER A 491 1.23 -12.40 -32.13
C SER A 491 0.87 -11.17 -31.28
N ILE A 492 0.82 -11.31 -29.94
CA ILE A 492 0.50 -10.19 -29.05
C ILE A 492 1.74 -9.39 -28.61
N LEU A 493 2.95 -9.95 -28.76
CA LEU A 493 4.17 -9.36 -28.19
C LEU A 493 4.53 -8.02 -28.86
N ASP A 494 4.33 -7.89 -30.16
CA ASP A 494 4.50 -6.62 -30.87
C ASP A 494 3.16 -5.86 -30.91
N PRO A 495 2.98 -4.80 -30.11
CA PRO A 495 1.70 -4.10 -30.02
C PRO A 495 1.26 -3.47 -31.34
N ARG A 496 2.20 -3.14 -32.24
CA ARG A 496 1.93 -2.55 -33.57
C ARG A 496 1.12 -3.50 -34.44
N LYS A 497 1.40 -4.80 -34.33
CA LYS A 497 0.73 -5.88 -35.11
C LYS A 497 -0.67 -6.19 -34.61
N THR A 498 -1.06 -5.69 -33.45
CA THR A 498 -2.41 -5.89 -32.89
C THR A 498 -3.42 -4.85 -33.41
N TYR A 499 -2.94 -3.80 -34.07
CA TYR A 499 -3.76 -2.81 -34.75
C TYR A 499 -4.09 -3.23 -36.17
N ALA A 500 -5.21 -2.73 -36.69
CA ALA A 500 -5.58 -2.92 -38.10
C ALA A 500 -4.61 -2.19 -39.06
N ASP A 501 -4.01 -1.09 -38.58
CA ASP A 501 -3.03 -0.27 -39.29
C ASP A 501 -1.98 0.25 -38.30
N GLU A 502 -0.70 0.07 -38.61
CA GLU A 502 0.41 0.51 -37.77
C GLU A 502 0.43 2.04 -37.57
N SER A 503 -0.11 2.82 -38.50
CA SER A 503 -0.22 4.27 -38.36
C SER A 503 -1.11 4.68 -37.17
N LEU A 504 -2.15 3.91 -36.88
CA LEU A 504 -3.02 4.13 -35.71
C LEU A 504 -2.27 3.89 -34.39
N TRP A 505 -1.43 2.86 -34.38
CA TRP A 505 -0.54 2.64 -33.23
C TRP A 505 0.39 3.82 -33.05
N GLN A 506 1.01 4.31 -34.12
CA GLN A 506 1.97 5.41 -34.06
C GLN A 506 1.33 6.70 -33.51
N GLU A 507 0.12 7.04 -33.95
CA GLU A 507 -0.63 8.20 -33.43
C GLU A 507 -0.88 8.08 -31.93
N LYS A 508 -1.43 6.95 -31.48
CA LYS A 508 -1.70 6.73 -30.06
C LYS A 508 -0.44 6.63 -29.21
N ALA A 509 0.63 6.07 -29.78
CA ALA A 509 1.93 5.97 -29.12
C ALA A 509 2.56 7.36 -28.90
N GLN A 510 2.44 8.26 -29.87
CA GLN A 510 2.89 9.65 -29.72
C GLN A 510 2.09 10.41 -28.66
N ASP A 511 0.74 10.24 -28.63
CA ASP A 511 -0.10 10.85 -27.59
C ASP A 511 0.29 10.33 -26.19
N LEU A 512 0.42 9.01 -26.03
CA LEU A 512 0.81 8.42 -24.74
C LEU A 512 2.23 8.85 -24.35
N ALA A 513 3.17 8.88 -25.28
CA ALA A 513 4.53 9.36 -25.05
C ALA A 513 4.55 10.81 -24.55
N GLN A 514 3.75 11.69 -25.16
CA GLN A 514 3.63 13.08 -24.70
C GLN A 514 3.11 13.16 -23.27
N ARG A 515 2.11 12.36 -22.91
CA ARG A 515 1.56 12.31 -21.52
C ARG A 515 2.61 11.84 -20.51
N PHE A 516 3.45 10.87 -20.86
CA PHE A 516 4.59 10.46 -20.04
C PHE A 516 5.59 11.60 -19.85
N ILE A 517 5.95 12.30 -20.93
CA ILE A 517 6.88 13.44 -20.90
C ILE A 517 6.33 14.56 -20.01
N ASP A 518 5.06 14.91 -20.18
CA ASP A 518 4.40 15.97 -19.40
C ASP A 518 4.34 15.60 -17.90
N ASN A 519 4.02 14.35 -17.60
CA ASN A 519 4.02 13.86 -16.21
C ASN A 519 5.44 13.87 -15.63
N PHE A 520 6.45 13.51 -16.41
CA PHE A 520 7.83 13.40 -15.93
C PHE A 520 8.49 14.76 -15.70
N ALA A 521 8.02 15.82 -16.34
CA ALA A 521 8.57 17.18 -16.22
C ALA A 521 8.72 17.66 -14.78
N LYS A 522 7.82 17.25 -13.88
CA LYS A 522 7.88 17.57 -12.44
C LYS A 522 9.11 17.01 -11.71
N TYR A 523 9.77 15.98 -12.25
CA TYR A 523 10.96 15.38 -11.65
C TYR A 523 12.25 16.01 -12.16
N THR A 524 12.22 16.72 -13.29
CA THR A 524 13.39 17.35 -13.90
C THR A 524 13.92 18.55 -13.12
N VAL A 525 13.21 18.98 -12.09
CA VAL A 525 13.66 20.01 -11.14
C VAL A 525 14.82 19.55 -10.25
N THR A 526 15.12 18.26 -10.24
CA THR A 526 16.27 17.69 -9.53
C THR A 526 17.30 17.15 -10.51
N PRO A 527 18.61 17.23 -10.20
CA PRO A 527 19.65 16.66 -11.06
C PRO A 527 19.48 15.15 -11.32
N ALA A 528 18.92 14.42 -10.36
CA ALA A 528 18.62 13.00 -10.50
C ALA A 528 17.53 12.75 -11.55
N GLY A 529 16.44 13.51 -11.51
CA GLY A 529 15.35 13.40 -12.48
C GLY A 529 15.76 13.88 -13.89
N GLU A 530 16.56 14.95 -13.98
CA GLU A 530 17.05 15.46 -15.27
C GLU A 530 17.86 14.41 -16.05
N LYS A 531 18.70 13.64 -15.38
CA LYS A 531 19.49 12.56 -15.98
C LYS A 531 18.63 11.45 -16.60
N LEU A 532 17.39 11.29 -16.14
CA LEU A 532 16.49 10.21 -16.57
C LEU A 532 15.61 10.59 -17.77
N VAL A 533 15.63 11.85 -18.22
CA VAL A 533 14.80 12.30 -19.36
C VAL A 533 15.03 11.44 -20.59
N ASN A 534 16.27 11.07 -20.87
CA ASN A 534 16.64 10.24 -22.04
C ASN A 534 16.23 8.76 -21.91
N ALA A 535 15.84 8.31 -20.73
CA ALA A 535 15.33 6.95 -20.49
C ALA A 535 13.83 6.82 -20.76
N GLY A 536 13.16 7.94 -20.93
CA GLY A 536 11.73 8.00 -21.26
C GLY A 536 11.46 7.93 -22.78
N PRO A 537 10.17 8.03 -23.15
CA PRO A 537 9.77 8.06 -24.56
C PRO A 537 10.34 9.30 -25.28
N LYS A 538 10.55 9.13 -26.57
CA LYS A 538 11.05 10.18 -27.47
C LYS A 538 9.90 10.74 -28.31
N ARG A 539 9.98 12.03 -28.66
CA ARG A 539 9.05 12.69 -29.59
C ARG A 539 9.25 12.19 -31.02
#